data_6d8b5ef85f2871127dd4a1b2472aa0c5
#
_entry.id   6d8b5ef85f2871127dd4a1b2472aa0c5
#
_cell.length_a   1.000
_cell.length_b   1.000
_cell.length_c   1.000
_cell.angle_alpha   90.00
_cell.angle_beta   90.00
_cell.angle_gamma   90.00
#
_symmetry.space_group_name_H-M   'P 1'
#
loop_
_entity.id
_entity.type
_entity.pdbx_description
1 polymer ?
#
loop_
_entity_poly.entity_id
_entity_poly.type
_entity_poly.pdbx_seq_one_letter_code
_entity_poly.pdbx_strand_id
1 'polypeptide(L)'
;KLPPSFQGRQVKGGNKPCQPGKDMEAGEFCTVACAPGFKAVSGSPDFTCDPDGGLTPPSLQCEPISCSIPAGFGPGVSGRGEDPCVPGAVLRAGKNCTVGCAPGYGVIGEIDGPGGESDTRAYRCSEAGFLTEPDIKCKKNMVMAYNSAWAMDLGGSRN
;
A
#
# COMPACT_ATOMS: atom_id res chain seq x y z
N LYS A 1 25.34 25.96 -11.33
CA LYS A 1 25.48 25.13 -10.14
C LYS A 1 24.13 24.60 -9.72
N LEU A 2 24.05 23.29 -9.55
CA LEU A 2 22.80 22.65 -9.15
C LEU A 2 22.43 22.99 -7.70
N PRO A 3 21.12 23.00 -7.37
CA PRO A 3 20.70 23.26 -6.01
C PRO A 3 21.25 22.23 -5.04
N PRO A 4 21.39 22.59 -3.76
CA PRO A 4 21.90 21.64 -2.76
C PRO A 4 20.90 20.51 -2.46
N SER A 5 19.64 20.67 -2.82
CA SER A 5 18.64 19.62 -2.66
C SER A 5 17.60 19.74 -3.75
N PHE A 6 16.95 18.63 -4.04
CA PHE A 6 15.92 18.57 -5.08
C PHE A 6 14.56 18.22 -4.48
N GLN A 7 14.06 19.00 -3.59
CA GLN A 7 12.85 18.77 -2.83
C GLN A 7 11.84 17.85 -3.50
N GLY A 8 11.54 16.73 -2.87
CA GLY A 8 10.56 15.77 -3.37
C GLY A 8 11.00 14.98 -4.58
N ARG A 9 12.24 15.14 -5.00
CA ARG A 9 12.78 14.46 -6.18
C ARG A 9 14.06 13.76 -5.80
N GLN A 10 14.20 12.55 -6.26
CA GLN A 10 15.39 11.80 -5.98
C GLN A 10 16.35 11.81 -7.15
N VAL A 11 17.65 11.93 -6.83
CA VAL A 11 18.70 11.92 -7.83
C VAL A 11 19.04 10.48 -8.16
N LYS A 12 18.13 9.80 -8.81
CA LYS A 12 18.36 8.43 -9.25
C LYS A 12 17.79 8.21 -10.63
N GLY A 13 18.38 7.31 -11.34
CA GLY A 13 17.85 6.90 -12.62
C GLY A 13 18.30 7.78 -13.76
N GLY A 14 18.07 7.33 -14.95
CA GLY A 14 18.53 7.99 -16.14
C GLY A 14 20.00 7.75 -16.40
N ASN A 15 20.44 8.10 -17.57
CA ASN A 15 21.82 7.89 -17.97
C ASN A 15 22.78 8.93 -17.39
N LYS A 16 22.24 10.04 -16.92
CA LYS A 16 23.06 11.11 -16.33
C LYS A 16 22.36 11.69 -15.11
N PRO A 17 22.44 11.00 -13.97
CA PRO A 17 21.75 11.48 -12.77
C PRO A 17 22.34 12.79 -12.27
N CYS A 18 21.48 13.70 -11.83
CA CYS A 18 21.91 14.96 -11.24
C CYS A 18 22.48 14.72 -9.84
N GLN A 19 23.53 15.49 -9.52
CA GLN A 19 24.12 15.44 -8.20
C GLN A 19 23.94 16.81 -7.54
N PRO A 20 23.33 16.89 -6.37
CA PRO A 20 23.10 18.16 -5.70
C PRO A 20 24.41 18.93 -5.52
N GLY A 21 24.37 20.24 -5.81
CA GLY A 21 25.51 21.10 -5.63
C GLY A 21 26.58 21.03 -6.72
N LYS A 22 26.43 20.12 -7.68
CA LYS A 22 27.44 19.98 -8.73
C LYS A 22 27.32 21.08 -9.76
N ASP A 23 28.45 21.49 -10.33
CA ASP A 23 28.48 22.45 -11.41
C ASP A 23 28.23 21.72 -12.74
N MET A 24 27.52 22.37 -13.63
CA MET A 24 27.27 21.90 -14.99
C MET A 24 27.83 22.81 -16.02
N GLU A 25 28.32 22.25 -17.10
CA GLU A 25 28.83 23.05 -18.21
C GLU A 25 27.71 23.44 -19.15
N ALA A 26 27.94 24.53 -19.92
CA ALA A 26 26.94 24.97 -20.88
C ALA A 26 26.61 23.88 -21.87
N GLY A 27 25.33 23.70 -22.11
CA GLY A 27 24.83 22.66 -23.00
C GLY A 27 24.70 21.28 -22.35
N GLU A 28 25.14 21.14 -21.13
CA GLU A 28 25.04 19.86 -20.41
C GLU A 28 23.67 19.71 -19.78
N PHE A 29 23.27 18.48 -19.59
CA PHE A 29 22.02 18.19 -18.88
C PHE A 29 22.20 17.00 -17.93
N CYS A 30 21.33 16.92 -16.96
CA CYS A 30 21.24 15.75 -16.08
C CYS A 30 19.78 15.49 -15.77
N THR A 31 19.49 14.33 -15.24
CA THR A 31 18.09 13.93 -14.98
C THR A 31 17.85 13.70 -13.50
N VAL A 32 16.63 14.00 -13.06
CA VAL A 32 16.13 13.68 -11.73
C VAL A 32 14.99 12.70 -11.88
N ALA A 33 14.70 11.99 -10.83
CA ALA A 33 13.59 11.04 -10.79
C ALA A 33 12.78 11.28 -9.54
N CYS A 34 11.55 10.75 -9.53
CA CYS A 34 10.73 10.84 -8.34
C CYS A 34 11.32 9.99 -7.23
N ALA A 35 11.17 10.44 -6.00
CA ALA A 35 11.65 9.71 -4.83
C ALA A 35 10.94 8.35 -4.72
N PRO A 36 11.50 7.38 -3.97
CA PRO A 36 10.82 6.12 -3.74
C PRO A 36 9.43 6.36 -3.15
N GLY A 37 8.45 5.63 -3.66
CA GLY A 37 7.06 5.81 -3.24
C GLY A 37 6.31 6.88 -4.00
N PHE A 38 6.96 7.51 -5.00
CA PHE A 38 6.33 8.52 -5.85
C PHE A 38 6.49 8.14 -7.31
N LYS A 39 5.57 8.58 -8.14
CA LYS A 39 5.64 8.34 -9.58
C LYS A 39 5.53 9.64 -10.35
N ALA A 40 6.14 9.69 -11.50
CA ALA A 40 6.08 10.84 -12.38
C ALA A 40 4.72 10.85 -13.09
N VAL A 41 4.06 12.00 -13.08
CA VAL A 41 2.77 12.15 -13.76
C VAL A 41 2.85 13.13 -14.93
N SER A 42 3.77 14.06 -14.89
CA SER A 42 3.94 15.01 -16.00
C SER A 42 5.26 15.73 -15.88
N GLY A 43 5.62 16.45 -16.93
CA GLY A 43 6.80 17.31 -16.94
C GLY A 43 8.08 16.60 -17.36
N SER A 44 9.13 17.37 -17.46
CA SER A 44 10.45 16.89 -17.88
C SER A 44 11.35 16.66 -16.69
N PRO A 45 12.08 15.55 -16.64
CA PRO A 45 13.00 15.27 -15.55
C PRO A 45 14.37 15.96 -15.69
N ASP A 46 14.55 16.79 -16.72
CA ASP A 46 15.87 17.30 -17.02
C ASP A 46 16.19 18.65 -16.39
N PHE A 47 17.38 18.74 -15.78
CA PHE A 47 18.03 20.01 -15.54
C PHE A 47 18.90 20.28 -16.76
N THR A 48 18.80 21.46 -17.31
CA THR A 48 19.59 21.84 -18.50
C THR A 48 20.39 23.10 -18.20
N CYS A 49 21.66 23.08 -18.53
CA CYS A 49 22.48 24.27 -18.45
C CYS A 49 22.49 24.93 -19.84
N ASP A 50 21.85 26.09 -19.93
CA ASP A 50 21.72 26.78 -21.21
C ASP A 50 23.08 27.28 -21.71
N PRO A 51 23.23 27.47 -23.03
CA PRO A 51 24.50 27.98 -23.56
C PRO A 51 24.93 29.33 -22.98
N ASP A 52 23.99 30.11 -22.49
CA ASP A 52 24.29 31.41 -21.88
C ASP A 52 24.59 31.32 -20.38
N GLY A 53 24.65 30.13 -19.86
CA GLY A 53 24.97 29.91 -18.45
C GLY A 53 23.76 29.84 -17.52
N GLY A 54 22.56 30.00 -18.03
CA GLY A 54 21.36 29.86 -17.22
C GLY A 54 21.04 28.41 -16.93
N LEU A 55 20.38 28.14 -15.83
CA LEU A 55 19.94 26.78 -15.46
C LEU A 55 18.45 26.69 -15.61
N THR A 56 17.98 25.74 -16.43
CA THR A 56 16.56 25.45 -16.57
C THR A 56 16.25 24.27 -15.67
N PRO A 57 15.42 24.45 -14.63
CA PRO A 57 15.08 23.36 -13.72
C PRO A 57 14.09 22.39 -14.34
N PRO A 58 14.00 21.17 -13.84
CA PRO A 58 13.03 20.22 -14.33
C PRO A 58 11.62 20.63 -13.94
N SER A 59 10.66 20.29 -14.78
CA SER A 59 9.25 20.52 -14.51
C SER A 59 8.55 19.26 -14.00
N LEU A 60 9.31 18.25 -13.67
CA LEU A 60 8.78 16.95 -13.25
C LEU A 60 7.81 17.08 -12.08
N GLN A 61 6.62 16.50 -12.26
CA GLN A 61 5.61 16.44 -11.21
C GLN A 61 5.54 15.00 -10.70
N CYS A 62 5.64 14.84 -9.40
CA CYS A 62 5.59 13.53 -8.77
C CYS A 62 4.38 13.43 -7.85
N GLU A 63 3.72 12.30 -7.87
CA GLU A 63 2.60 12.03 -6.97
C GLU A 63 2.89 10.78 -6.16
N PRO A 64 2.37 10.69 -4.93
CA PRO A 64 2.54 9.49 -4.14
C PRO A 64 1.94 8.29 -4.87
N ILE A 65 2.66 7.18 -4.85
CA ILE A 65 2.13 5.92 -5.34
C ILE A 65 1.22 5.36 -4.26
N SER A 66 0.05 4.92 -4.65
CA SER A 66 -0.91 4.36 -3.70
C SER A 66 -1.73 3.27 -4.35
N CYS A 67 -2.34 2.46 -3.51
CA CYS A 67 -3.24 1.40 -3.91
C CYS A 67 -4.60 1.66 -3.27
N SER A 68 -5.66 1.32 -3.98
CA SER A 68 -7.01 1.45 -3.41
C SER A 68 -7.43 0.14 -2.79
N ILE A 69 -7.84 0.18 -1.54
CA ILE A 69 -8.37 -0.99 -0.86
C ILE A 69 -9.79 -1.25 -1.40
N PRO A 70 -10.16 -2.49 -1.68
CA PRO A 70 -11.49 -2.78 -2.20
C PRO A 70 -12.60 -2.26 -1.30
N ALA A 71 -13.75 -1.97 -1.89
CA ALA A 71 -14.90 -1.49 -1.15
C ALA A 71 -15.50 -2.57 -0.23
N GLY A 72 -15.13 -3.82 -0.43
CA GLY A 72 -15.54 -4.90 0.45
C GLY A 72 -14.52 -6.02 0.41
N PHE A 73 -14.38 -6.74 1.52
CA PHE A 73 -13.40 -7.81 1.64
C PHE A 73 -13.98 -9.20 1.46
N GLY A 74 -15.28 -9.28 1.21
CA GLY A 74 -15.96 -10.54 1.14
C GLY A 74 -16.69 -10.88 2.43
N PRO A 75 -17.49 -11.94 2.42
CA PRO A 75 -18.31 -12.30 3.59
C PRO A 75 -17.45 -12.61 4.81
N GLY A 76 -17.78 -11.99 5.91
CA GLY A 76 -17.13 -12.30 7.19
C GLY A 76 -15.71 -11.78 7.33
N VAL A 77 -15.22 -11.00 6.40
CA VAL A 77 -13.86 -10.44 6.47
C VAL A 77 -13.94 -8.96 6.85
N SER A 78 -13.12 -8.55 7.79
CA SER A 78 -13.09 -7.14 8.22
C SER A 78 -11.67 -6.74 8.59
N GLY A 79 -11.43 -5.44 8.71
CA GLY A 79 -10.14 -4.94 9.18
C GLY A 79 -9.88 -5.36 10.60
N ARG A 80 -8.65 -5.78 10.88
CA ARG A 80 -8.25 -6.23 12.21
C ARG A 80 -6.80 -5.86 12.48
N GLY A 81 -6.43 -5.87 13.75
CA GLY A 81 -5.05 -5.62 14.15
C GLY A 81 -4.77 -4.16 14.41
N GLU A 82 -3.50 -3.83 14.50
CA GLU A 82 -3.09 -2.46 14.81
C GLU A 82 -3.34 -1.51 13.65
N ASP A 83 -3.16 -2.02 12.41
CA ASP A 83 -3.41 -1.23 11.23
C ASP A 83 -4.51 -1.91 10.40
N PRO A 84 -5.75 -1.81 10.84
CA PRO A 84 -6.84 -2.48 10.14
C PRO A 84 -7.11 -1.85 8.78
N CYS A 85 -7.41 -2.69 7.80
CA CYS A 85 -7.82 -2.19 6.50
C CYS A 85 -9.22 -1.60 6.59
N VAL A 86 -9.41 -0.49 5.90
CA VAL A 86 -10.72 0.16 5.82
C VAL A 86 -11.19 0.05 4.38
N PRO A 87 -12.40 -0.49 4.13
CA PRO A 87 -12.90 -0.61 2.77
C PRO A 87 -12.90 0.72 2.03
N GLY A 88 -12.39 0.72 0.82
CA GLY A 88 -12.35 1.93 0.01
C GLY A 88 -11.24 2.91 0.35
N ALA A 89 -10.44 2.64 1.35
CA ALA A 89 -9.36 3.54 1.74
C ALA A 89 -8.18 3.44 0.78
N VAL A 90 -7.26 4.37 0.92
CA VAL A 90 -6.05 4.41 0.11
C VAL A 90 -4.86 3.98 0.96
N LEU A 91 -4.07 3.07 0.42
CA LEU A 91 -2.89 2.55 1.08
C LEU A 91 -1.66 3.04 0.32
N ARG A 92 -0.76 3.70 1.00
CA ARG A 92 0.43 4.24 0.34
C ARG A 92 1.44 3.15 0.01
N ALA A 93 2.28 3.43 -0.99
CA ALA A 93 3.34 2.53 -1.40
C ALA A 93 4.19 2.11 -0.22
N GLY A 94 4.52 0.85 -0.16
CA GLY A 94 5.33 0.30 0.92
C GLY A 94 4.58 0.04 2.22
N LYS A 95 3.30 0.41 2.27
CA LYS A 95 2.49 0.22 3.47
C LYS A 95 1.63 -1.02 3.36
N ASN A 96 1.15 -1.48 4.49
CA ASN A 96 0.24 -2.61 4.54
C ASN A 96 -0.85 -2.34 5.57
N CYS A 97 -1.92 -3.08 5.46
CA CYS A 97 -2.98 -3.08 6.46
C CYS A 97 -3.45 -4.53 6.61
N THR A 98 -4.13 -4.82 7.69
CA THR A 98 -4.53 -6.20 7.98
C THR A 98 -6.03 -6.39 7.97
N VAL A 99 -6.43 -7.57 7.58
CA VAL A 99 -7.81 -8.03 7.66
C VAL A 99 -7.84 -9.36 8.38
N GLY A 100 -8.99 -9.71 8.88
CA GLY A 100 -9.20 -10.99 9.52
C GLY A 100 -10.66 -11.34 9.44
N CYS A 101 -11.02 -12.43 10.06
CA CYS A 101 -12.43 -12.81 10.10
C CYS A 101 -13.15 -11.95 11.12
N ALA A 102 -14.35 -11.52 10.76
CA ALA A 102 -15.20 -10.72 11.64
C ALA A 102 -15.63 -11.56 12.86
N PRO A 103 -16.09 -10.93 13.93
CA PRO A 103 -16.60 -11.67 15.07
C PRO A 103 -17.69 -12.66 14.64
N GLY A 104 -17.59 -13.88 15.10
CA GLY A 104 -18.51 -14.94 14.72
C GLY A 104 -18.10 -15.69 13.46
N TYR A 105 -16.97 -15.37 12.88
CA TYR A 105 -16.45 -16.06 11.69
C TYR A 105 -15.05 -16.60 11.98
N GLY A 106 -14.69 -17.65 11.30
CA GLY A 106 -13.36 -18.25 11.40
C GLY A 106 -12.78 -18.51 10.02
N VAL A 107 -11.47 -18.65 9.98
CA VAL A 107 -10.76 -18.86 8.71
C VAL A 107 -10.99 -20.27 8.21
N ILE A 108 -11.33 -20.38 6.93
CA ILE A 108 -11.54 -21.69 6.30
C ILE A 108 -10.18 -22.29 5.97
N GLY A 109 -10.05 -23.56 6.28
CA GLY A 109 -8.83 -24.28 5.92
C GLY A 109 -7.73 -24.27 6.95
N GLU A 110 -7.85 -23.45 7.98
CA GLU A 110 -6.90 -23.44 9.05
C GLU A 110 -7.22 -24.50 10.04
N ILE A 111 -6.32 -25.40 10.23
CA ILE A 111 -6.53 -26.47 11.16
C ILE A 111 -5.78 -26.20 12.41
N ASP A 112 -5.02 -25.22 12.41
CA ASP A 112 -4.18 -24.98 13.48
C ASP A 112 -4.86 -24.45 14.59
N GLY A 113 -4.90 -25.03 15.50
CA GLY A 113 -5.50 -24.63 16.62
C GLY A 113 -5.09 -23.34 17.14
N PRO A 114 -4.80 -23.30 18.36
CA PRO A 114 -4.80 -22.09 19.15
C PRO A 114 -3.77 -21.08 18.79
N GLY A 115 -3.20 -21.12 17.73
CA GLY A 115 -2.25 -20.10 17.36
C GLY A 115 -2.84 -18.77 17.15
N GLY A 116 -3.96 -18.72 16.51
CA GLY A 116 -4.62 -17.47 16.28
C GLY A 116 -3.92 -16.49 15.37
N GLU A 117 -2.66 -16.64 15.17
CA GLU A 117 -1.90 -15.74 14.34
C GLU A 117 -2.27 -15.86 12.89
N SER A 118 -2.75 -17.01 12.52
CA SER A 118 -3.06 -17.28 11.15
C SER A 118 -4.42 -16.75 10.72
N ASP A 119 -5.20 -16.17 11.60
CA ASP A 119 -6.49 -15.64 11.21
C ASP A 119 -6.44 -14.20 10.72
N THR A 120 -5.27 -13.66 10.57
CA THR A 120 -5.12 -12.34 9.98
C THR A 120 -4.24 -12.43 8.74
N ARG A 121 -4.51 -11.54 7.80
CA ARG A 121 -3.73 -11.45 6.55
C ARG A 121 -3.55 -9.98 6.22
N ALA A 122 -2.61 -9.68 5.36
CA ALA A 122 -2.28 -8.31 5.04
C ALA A 122 -2.48 -7.99 3.56
N TYR A 123 -3.09 -6.84 3.31
CA TYR A 123 -3.01 -6.21 2.02
C TYR A 123 -1.73 -5.40 2.00
N ARG A 124 -0.99 -5.48 0.91
CA ARG A 124 0.26 -4.75 0.77
C ARG A 124 0.27 -3.95 -0.51
N CYS A 125 0.68 -2.70 -0.40
CA CYS A 125 0.87 -1.86 -1.56
C CYS A 125 2.35 -1.81 -1.88
N SER A 126 2.74 -2.32 -3.05
CA SER A 126 4.15 -2.35 -3.44
C SER A 126 4.65 -0.94 -3.76
N GLU A 127 5.97 -0.80 -3.83
CA GLU A 127 6.57 0.48 -4.22
C GLU A 127 6.18 0.87 -5.65
N ALA A 128 5.75 -0.07 -6.45
CA ALA A 128 5.32 0.19 -7.82
C ALA A 128 3.82 0.44 -7.96
N GLY A 129 3.07 0.37 -6.87
CA GLY A 129 1.64 0.64 -6.90
C GLY A 129 0.76 -0.56 -7.15
N PHE A 130 1.28 -1.75 -6.94
CA PHE A 130 0.48 -2.97 -7.09
C PHE A 130 -0.01 -3.42 -5.73
N LEU A 131 -1.30 -3.65 -5.63
CA LEU A 131 -1.91 -4.15 -4.41
C LEU A 131 -1.86 -5.67 -4.41
N THR A 132 -1.25 -6.24 -3.38
CA THR A 132 -1.27 -7.68 -3.17
C THR A 132 -2.43 -7.99 -2.25
N GLU A 133 -3.40 -8.72 -2.75
CA GLU A 133 -4.56 -9.11 -1.98
C GLU A 133 -4.27 -10.39 -1.21
N PRO A 134 -4.67 -10.46 0.04
CA PRO A 134 -4.47 -11.69 0.81
C PRO A 134 -5.51 -12.72 0.43
N ASP A 135 -5.11 -13.97 0.53
CA ASP A 135 -6.05 -15.06 0.32
C ASP A 135 -6.64 -15.44 1.68
N ILE A 136 -7.74 -14.82 2.01
CA ILE A 136 -8.43 -15.11 3.25
C ILE A 136 -9.89 -15.40 2.95
N LYS A 137 -10.38 -16.48 3.53
CA LYS A 137 -11.78 -16.85 3.42
C LYS A 137 -12.31 -17.11 4.81
N CYS A 138 -13.42 -16.52 5.13
CA CYS A 138 -14.04 -16.63 6.44
C CYS A 138 -15.40 -17.31 6.32
N LYS A 139 -15.71 -18.09 7.32
CA LYS A 139 -16.95 -18.84 7.37
C LYS A 139 -17.60 -18.60 8.70
N LYS A 140 -18.92 -18.50 8.72
CA LYS A 140 -19.65 -18.31 9.96
C LYS A 140 -19.30 -19.43 10.93
N ASN A 141 -19.11 -19.06 12.18
CA ASN A 141 -18.67 -20.02 13.19
C ASN A 141 -19.79 -20.99 13.50
N MET A 142 -19.62 -22.23 13.07
CA MET A 142 -20.62 -23.27 13.25
C MET A 142 -20.82 -23.66 14.70
N VAL A 143 -19.75 -23.58 15.47
CA VAL A 143 -19.88 -23.91 16.91
C VAL A 143 -20.78 -22.91 17.59
N MET A 144 -20.65 -21.64 17.28
CA MET A 144 -21.51 -20.64 17.86
C MET A 144 -22.96 -20.84 17.44
N ALA A 145 -23.20 -21.10 16.16
CA ALA A 145 -24.56 -21.37 15.68
C ALA A 145 -25.15 -22.63 16.27
N TYR A 146 -24.34 -23.66 16.41
CA TYR A 146 -24.77 -24.93 16.99
C TYR A 146 -25.17 -24.74 18.45
N ASN A 147 -24.36 -24.05 19.21
CA ASN A 147 -24.64 -23.81 20.61
C ASN A 147 -25.94 -23.04 20.81
N SER A 148 -26.19 -22.06 19.97
CA SER A 148 -27.41 -21.29 20.06
C SER A 148 -28.62 -22.15 19.75
N ALA A 149 -28.56 -22.94 18.69
CA ALA A 149 -29.66 -23.83 18.31
C ALA A 149 -29.91 -24.90 19.38
N TRP A 150 -28.84 -25.43 19.92
CA TRP A 150 -28.92 -26.45 20.92
C TRP A 150 -29.56 -25.94 22.19
N ALA A 151 -29.20 -24.77 22.61
CA ALA A 151 -29.77 -24.16 23.79
C ALA A 151 -31.27 -23.92 23.64
N MET A 152 -31.68 -23.49 22.47
CA MET A 152 -33.10 -23.29 22.19
C MET A 152 -33.86 -24.63 22.20
N ASP A 153 -33.27 -25.64 21.64
CA ASP A 153 -33.87 -26.93 21.56
C ASP A 153 -34.05 -27.54 22.94
N LEU A 154 -33.07 -27.43 23.79
CA LEU A 154 -33.16 -27.91 25.16
C LEU A 154 -34.26 -27.20 25.90
N GLY A 155 -34.41 -25.92 25.69
CA GLY A 155 -35.47 -25.17 26.33
C GLY A 155 -36.85 -25.65 25.89
N GLY A 156 -36.97 -25.94 24.60
CA GLY A 156 -38.25 -26.42 24.08
C GLY A 156 -38.60 -27.83 24.49
N SER A 157 -37.63 -28.68 24.55
CA SER A 157 -37.88 -30.07 24.81
C SER A 157 -38.23 -30.41 26.24
N ARG A 158 -38.00 -29.49 27.13
CA ARG A 158 -38.26 -29.74 28.52
C ARG A 158 -39.62 -29.34 29.00
N ASN A 159 -40.41 -28.81 28.16
CA ASN A 159 -41.74 -28.37 28.55
C ASN A 159 -42.84 -29.39 28.30
#